data_7dac75f0d44718c4e920363e80484075
#
_entry.id   7dac75f0d44718c4e920363e80484075
#
_cell.length_a   1.000
_cell.length_b   1.000
_cell.length_c   1.000
_cell.angle_alpha   90.00
_cell.angle_beta   90.00
_cell.angle_gamma   90.00
#
_symmetry.space_group_name_H-M   'P 1'
#
loop_
_entity.id
_entity.type
_entity.pdbx_description
1 polymer ?
#
loop_
_entity_poly.entity_id
_entity_poly.type
_entity_poly.pdbx_seq_one_letter_code
_entity_poly.pdbx_strand_id
1 'polypeptide(L)'
;YIESHLRPQWGWRSIFGIIGFILIYILIAIDLEIDFSQLLKDSYLYMKDVIGRMLPPDFTNFKNLMLSMLETVEIAMMGTLLAILLSIPVGLFSARNIAPNYPVYLVAKTITVFFRAIPEFIMAMILVIAIGFGAMPGIIALGLHTMGFLAKFYAEAIEHVSEDPIQALESMGASKWQVISFAVVPQIIPSFIGNNLYILDRNIRMATMLGIVGAGGIGYELQSAFRMFQYPRVSAIIIVIFITIFVIDMISSWIRSKVV
;
A
#
# COMPACT_ATOMS: atom_id res chain seq x y z
N TYR A 1 30.40 -31.62 17.14
CA TYR A 1 29.53 -31.19 18.27
C TYR A 1 28.44 -30.14 17.83
N ILE A 2 28.45 -29.67 16.59
CA ILE A 2 27.50 -28.62 16.11
C ILE A 2 26.29 -29.22 15.33
N GLU A 3 26.39 -30.44 14.84
CA GLU A 3 25.31 -31.04 14.02
C GLU A 3 24.11 -31.63 14.77
N SER A 4 24.23 -31.85 16.09
CA SER A 4 23.15 -32.47 16.88
C SER A 4 21.99 -31.53 17.24
N HIS A 5 22.17 -30.21 17.12
CA HIS A 5 21.16 -29.23 17.49
C HIS A 5 20.24 -28.79 16.31
N LEU A 6 20.50 -29.25 15.08
CA LEU A 6 19.74 -28.86 13.88
C LEU A 6 18.69 -29.89 13.45
N ARG A 7 18.53 -31.00 14.15
CA ARG A 7 17.43 -31.94 13.87
C ARG A 7 16.15 -31.41 14.55
N PRO A 8 15.12 -31.01 13.83
CA PRO A 8 13.85 -30.66 14.45
C PRO A 8 13.35 -31.91 15.19
N GLN A 9 13.30 -31.85 16.50
CA GLN A 9 12.69 -32.91 17.32
C GLN A 9 11.17 -32.77 17.14
N TRP A 10 10.64 -33.39 16.09
CA TRP A 10 9.21 -33.50 15.84
C TRP A 10 8.61 -34.42 16.89
N GLY A 11 8.32 -33.89 18.06
CA GLY A 11 7.60 -34.59 19.10
C GLY A 11 6.15 -34.88 18.68
N TRP A 12 5.54 -35.92 19.27
CA TRP A 12 4.13 -36.23 19.07
C TRP A 12 3.19 -35.01 19.12
N ARG A 13 3.53 -34.04 19.97
CA ARG A 13 2.79 -32.77 20.11
C ARG A 13 2.79 -31.93 18.82
N SER A 14 3.89 -31.88 18.11
CA SER A 14 4.00 -31.15 16.83
C SER A 14 3.19 -31.86 15.73
N ILE A 15 3.20 -33.20 15.73
CA ILE A 15 2.43 -34.01 14.77
C ILE A 15 0.92 -33.81 15.02
N PHE A 16 0.46 -33.86 16.27
CA PHE A 16 -0.94 -33.59 16.62
C PHE A 16 -1.34 -32.15 16.27
N GLY A 17 -0.46 -31.16 16.46
CA GLY A 17 -0.69 -29.78 16.05
C GLY A 17 -0.88 -29.63 14.53
N ILE A 18 -0.05 -30.31 13.73
CA ILE A 18 -0.15 -30.31 12.27
C ILE A 18 -1.42 -31.02 11.81
N ILE A 19 -1.74 -32.18 12.40
CA ILE A 19 -2.98 -32.89 12.06
C ILE A 19 -4.21 -32.04 12.41
N GLY A 20 -4.23 -31.43 13.59
CA GLY A 20 -5.30 -30.51 14.00
C GLY A 20 -5.45 -29.33 13.05
N PHE A 21 -4.34 -28.73 12.63
CA PHE A 21 -4.31 -27.66 11.65
C PHE A 21 -4.89 -28.09 10.30
N ILE A 22 -4.45 -29.24 9.77
CA ILE A 22 -4.96 -29.79 8.50
C ILE A 22 -6.46 -30.11 8.60
N LEU A 23 -6.92 -30.69 9.73
CA LEU A 23 -8.34 -30.98 9.94
C LEU A 23 -9.20 -29.71 9.94
N ILE A 24 -8.73 -28.64 10.58
CA ILE A 24 -9.42 -27.34 10.55
C ILE A 24 -9.55 -26.82 9.11
N TYR A 25 -8.48 -26.90 8.31
CA TYR A 25 -8.54 -26.46 6.90
C TYR A 25 -9.46 -27.33 6.05
N ILE A 26 -9.50 -28.65 6.30
CA ILE A 26 -10.44 -29.56 5.60
C ILE A 26 -11.88 -29.21 5.98
N LEU A 27 -12.17 -28.97 7.27
CA LEU A 27 -13.51 -28.58 7.71
C LEU A 27 -13.95 -27.25 7.10
N ILE A 28 -13.05 -26.24 7.05
CA ILE A 28 -13.32 -24.97 6.37
C ILE A 28 -13.56 -25.17 4.88
N ALA A 29 -12.80 -26.03 4.22
CA ALA A 29 -12.98 -26.31 2.79
C ALA A 29 -14.32 -27.01 2.49
N ILE A 30 -14.79 -27.87 3.40
CA ILE A 30 -16.11 -28.52 3.31
C ILE A 30 -17.23 -27.50 3.56
N ASP A 31 -17.08 -26.64 4.58
CA ASP A 31 -18.06 -25.59 4.90
C ASP A 31 -18.21 -24.56 3.77
N LEU A 32 -17.10 -24.25 3.08
CA LEU A 32 -17.08 -23.36 1.91
C LEU A 32 -17.53 -24.07 0.60
N GLU A 33 -17.94 -25.34 0.66
CA GLU A 33 -18.36 -26.14 -0.50
C GLU A 33 -17.33 -26.14 -1.66
N ILE A 34 -16.02 -26.15 -1.33
CA ILE A 34 -14.95 -26.11 -2.33
C ILE A 34 -14.88 -27.47 -3.05
N ASP A 35 -15.36 -27.51 -4.28
CA ASP A 35 -15.22 -28.69 -5.15
C ASP A 35 -13.90 -28.63 -5.95
N PHE A 36 -12.87 -29.27 -5.40
CA PHE A 36 -11.55 -29.33 -6.04
C PHE A 36 -11.57 -30.07 -7.40
N SER A 37 -12.54 -30.95 -7.64
CA SER A 37 -12.63 -31.67 -8.90
C SER A 37 -13.16 -30.81 -10.04
N GLN A 38 -14.15 -29.94 -9.74
CA GLN A 38 -14.64 -28.93 -10.67
C GLN A 38 -13.56 -27.86 -10.90
N LEU A 39 -12.87 -27.44 -9.84
CA LEU A 39 -11.84 -26.40 -9.92
C LEU A 39 -10.69 -26.82 -10.86
N LEU A 40 -10.31 -28.08 -10.89
CA LEU A 40 -9.23 -28.59 -11.75
C LEU A 40 -9.70 -28.85 -13.21
N LYS A 41 -10.91 -29.33 -13.42
CA LYS A 41 -11.39 -29.69 -14.78
C LYS A 41 -11.94 -28.47 -15.51
N ASP A 42 -12.83 -27.73 -14.88
CA ASP A 42 -13.59 -26.67 -15.54
C ASP A 42 -12.80 -25.38 -15.62
N SER A 43 -12.00 -25.07 -14.58
CA SER A 43 -11.19 -23.85 -14.56
C SER A 43 -10.15 -23.81 -15.68
N TYR A 44 -9.56 -24.94 -16.07
CA TYR A 44 -8.62 -24.99 -17.19
C TYR A 44 -9.29 -24.61 -18.51
N LEU A 45 -10.50 -25.15 -18.77
CA LEU A 45 -11.25 -24.87 -19.99
C LEU A 45 -11.71 -23.40 -20.04
N TYR A 46 -12.26 -22.89 -18.93
CA TYR A 46 -12.68 -21.48 -18.85
C TYR A 46 -11.50 -20.52 -18.96
N MET A 47 -10.39 -20.82 -18.30
CA MET A 47 -9.19 -19.99 -18.38
C MET A 47 -8.62 -19.95 -19.79
N LYS A 48 -8.56 -21.08 -20.48
CA LYS A 48 -8.14 -21.16 -21.88
C LYS A 48 -9.04 -20.35 -22.81
N ASP A 49 -10.36 -20.41 -22.61
CA ASP A 49 -11.33 -19.64 -23.39
C ASP A 49 -11.17 -18.13 -23.15
N VAL A 50 -11.10 -17.69 -21.89
CA VAL A 50 -10.91 -16.28 -21.52
C VAL A 50 -9.58 -15.74 -22.08
N ILE A 51 -8.47 -16.46 -21.91
CA ILE A 51 -7.17 -16.05 -22.46
C ILE A 51 -7.23 -16.00 -23.99
N GLY A 52 -7.90 -16.96 -24.64
CA GLY A 52 -8.09 -16.97 -26.09
C GLY A 52 -8.85 -15.74 -26.59
N ARG A 53 -9.87 -15.28 -25.84
CA ARG A 53 -10.64 -14.07 -26.15
C ARG A 53 -9.87 -12.77 -25.86
N MET A 54 -8.90 -12.81 -24.95
CA MET A 54 -8.04 -11.67 -24.63
C MET A 54 -6.94 -11.42 -25.67
N LEU A 55 -6.70 -12.37 -26.57
CA LEU A 55 -5.66 -12.29 -27.60
C LEU A 55 -6.28 -12.14 -29.01
N PRO A 56 -5.68 -11.32 -29.90
CA PRO A 56 -4.57 -10.37 -29.64
C PRO A 56 -5.03 -9.14 -28.85
N PRO A 57 -4.12 -8.50 -28.06
CA PRO A 57 -4.44 -7.26 -27.34
C PRO A 57 -4.83 -6.13 -28.32
N ASP A 58 -5.89 -5.41 -27.99
CA ASP A 58 -6.38 -4.27 -28.78
C ASP A 58 -5.81 -2.94 -28.25
N PHE A 59 -4.82 -2.41 -28.96
CA PHE A 59 -4.24 -1.11 -28.70
C PHE A 59 -4.87 0.04 -29.52
N THR A 60 -6.06 -0.16 -30.08
CA THR A 60 -6.81 0.91 -30.72
C THR A 60 -6.99 2.06 -29.74
N ASN A 61 -6.74 3.30 -30.19
CA ASN A 61 -6.74 4.47 -29.30
C ASN A 61 -5.67 4.42 -28.17
N PHE A 62 -4.47 3.93 -28.49
CA PHE A 62 -3.34 3.86 -27.53
C PHE A 62 -3.07 5.20 -26.83
N LYS A 63 -3.26 6.34 -27.53
CA LYS A 63 -3.14 7.67 -26.93
C LYS A 63 -4.06 7.86 -25.73
N ASN A 64 -5.32 7.44 -25.84
CA ASN A 64 -6.28 7.58 -24.73
C ASN A 64 -5.91 6.67 -23.56
N LEU A 65 -5.41 5.44 -23.84
CA LEU A 65 -4.89 4.56 -22.78
C LEU A 65 -3.74 5.21 -22.00
N MET A 66 -2.81 5.85 -22.72
CA MET A 66 -1.70 6.54 -22.08
C MET A 66 -2.16 7.74 -21.27
N LEU A 67 -3.14 8.50 -21.74
CA LEU A 67 -3.71 9.62 -20.98
C LEU A 67 -4.41 9.14 -19.70
N SER A 68 -5.20 8.07 -19.78
CA SER A 68 -5.85 7.49 -18.59
C SER A 68 -4.83 6.90 -17.61
N MET A 69 -3.73 6.34 -18.11
CA MET A 69 -2.63 5.87 -17.24
C MET A 69 -1.90 7.05 -16.58
N LEU A 70 -1.65 8.13 -17.34
CA LEU A 70 -1.06 9.35 -16.80
C LEU A 70 -1.94 9.95 -15.68
N GLU A 71 -3.24 10.06 -15.92
CA GLU A 71 -4.21 10.49 -14.90
C GLU A 71 -4.12 9.63 -13.64
N THR A 72 -3.98 8.32 -13.77
CA THR A 72 -3.79 7.42 -12.61
C THR A 72 -2.52 7.74 -11.82
N VAL A 73 -1.41 8.00 -12.53
CA VAL A 73 -0.14 8.39 -11.89
C VAL A 73 -0.29 9.76 -11.19
N GLU A 74 -0.96 10.71 -11.82
CA GLU A 74 -1.23 12.04 -11.24
C GLU A 74 -2.07 11.94 -9.97
N ILE A 75 -3.14 11.13 -9.98
CA ILE A 75 -3.95 10.85 -8.78
C ILE A 75 -3.10 10.27 -7.66
N ALA A 76 -2.25 9.29 -7.96
CA ALA A 76 -1.36 8.68 -6.99
C ALA A 76 -0.33 9.67 -6.42
N MET A 77 0.27 10.50 -7.27
CA MET A 77 1.23 11.54 -6.86
C MET A 77 0.56 12.59 -5.97
N MET A 78 -0.59 13.11 -6.37
CA MET A 78 -1.33 14.11 -5.59
C MET A 78 -1.85 13.54 -4.27
N GLY A 79 -2.37 12.29 -4.26
CA GLY A 79 -2.77 11.61 -3.05
C GLY A 79 -1.59 11.35 -2.11
N THR A 80 -0.42 10.98 -2.64
CA THR A 80 0.79 10.82 -1.83
C THR A 80 1.28 12.14 -1.26
N LEU A 81 1.27 13.22 -2.05
CA LEU A 81 1.64 14.55 -1.57
C LEU A 81 0.72 15.01 -0.44
N LEU A 82 -0.59 14.85 -0.60
CA LEU A 82 -1.57 15.15 0.43
C LEU A 82 -1.30 14.33 1.70
N ALA A 83 -1.02 13.03 1.55
CA ALA A 83 -0.68 12.15 2.66
C ALA A 83 0.58 12.62 3.40
N ILE A 84 1.65 12.99 2.68
CA ILE A 84 2.89 13.49 3.27
C ILE A 84 2.61 14.75 4.09
N LEU A 85 1.91 15.72 3.51
CA LEU A 85 1.61 16.99 4.20
C LEU A 85 0.81 16.77 5.48
N LEU A 86 -0.19 15.89 5.46
CA LEU A 86 -1.03 15.59 6.63
C LEU A 86 -0.31 14.68 7.64
N SER A 87 0.56 13.78 7.19
CA SER A 87 1.25 12.84 8.07
C SER A 87 2.36 13.45 8.90
N ILE A 88 2.97 14.55 8.45
CA ILE A 88 4.03 15.23 9.21
C ILE A 88 3.54 15.65 10.61
N PRO A 89 2.49 16.51 10.75
CA PRO A 89 2.03 16.90 12.08
C PRO A 89 1.45 15.71 12.86
N VAL A 90 0.68 14.83 12.21
CA VAL A 90 0.09 13.68 12.89
C VAL A 90 1.16 12.70 13.37
N GLY A 91 2.20 12.44 12.57
CA GLY A 91 3.32 11.57 12.92
C GLY A 91 4.15 12.11 14.07
N LEU A 92 4.47 13.42 14.05
CA LEU A 92 5.18 14.09 15.16
C LEU A 92 4.43 13.94 16.48
N PHE A 93 3.12 14.18 16.50
CA PHE A 93 2.31 14.05 17.71
C PHE A 93 1.98 12.60 18.07
N SER A 94 2.14 11.66 17.15
CA SER A 94 1.99 10.21 17.40
C SER A 94 3.27 9.57 17.94
N ALA A 95 4.40 10.27 17.96
CA ALA A 95 5.65 9.81 18.58
C ALA A 95 5.65 10.13 20.07
N ARG A 96 5.81 9.10 20.92
CA ARG A 96 5.68 9.23 22.38
C ARG A 96 6.76 10.13 23.01
N ASN A 97 7.94 10.14 22.41
CA ASN A 97 9.09 10.91 22.88
C ASN A 97 9.02 12.41 22.53
N ILE A 98 8.22 12.82 21.54
CA ILE A 98 8.10 14.22 21.08
C ILE A 98 6.75 14.83 21.46
N ALA A 99 5.70 14.03 21.61
CA ALA A 99 4.36 14.51 21.93
C ALA A 99 4.36 15.42 23.18
N PRO A 100 3.70 16.60 23.14
CA PRO A 100 3.75 17.57 24.25
C PRO A 100 3.10 17.04 25.53
N ASN A 101 2.08 16.19 25.42
CA ASN A 101 1.39 15.53 26.52
C ASN A 101 0.67 14.27 26.07
N TYR A 102 0.29 13.42 27.02
CA TYR A 102 -0.37 12.13 26.73
C TYR A 102 -1.72 12.24 25.98
N PRO A 103 -2.62 13.19 26.28
CA PRO A 103 -3.84 13.36 25.51
C PRO A 103 -3.60 13.68 24.02
N VAL A 104 -2.65 14.54 23.68
CA VAL A 104 -2.29 14.87 22.29
C VAL A 104 -1.72 13.64 21.58
N TYR A 105 -0.84 12.90 22.23
CA TYR A 105 -0.35 11.61 21.72
C TYR A 105 -1.51 10.65 21.42
N LEU A 106 -2.44 10.50 22.37
CA LEU A 106 -3.55 9.57 22.22
C LEU A 106 -4.48 9.95 21.05
N VAL A 107 -4.79 11.24 20.91
CA VAL A 107 -5.62 11.76 19.79
C VAL A 107 -4.92 11.52 18.46
N ALA A 108 -3.65 11.89 18.32
CA ALA A 108 -2.89 11.69 17.09
C ALA A 108 -2.79 10.21 16.71
N LYS A 109 -2.52 9.35 17.69
CA LYS A 109 -2.47 7.90 17.50
C LYS A 109 -3.83 7.32 17.08
N THR A 110 -4.92 7.81 17.67
CA THR A 110 -6.28 7.39 17.31
C THR A 110 -6.61 7.80 15.87
N ILE A 111 -6.26 9.02 15.45
CA ILE A 111 -6.40 9.49 14.06
C ILE A 111 -5.64 8.55 13.11
N THR A 112 -4.39 8.24 13.43
CA THR A 112 -3.54 7.34 12.66
C THR A 112 -4.18 5.95 12.49
N VAL A 113 -4.70 5.38 13.57
CA VAL A 113 -5.36 4.07 13.56
C VAL A 113 -6.68 4.12 12.78
N PHE A 114 -7.49 5.16 12.99
CA PHE A 114 -8.78 5.33 12.34
C PHE A 114 -8.67 5.35 10.81
N PHE A 115 -7.82 6.23 10.25
CA PHE A 115 -7.69 6.34 8.80
C PHE A 115 -7.04 5.10 8.16
N ARG A 116 -6.22 4.37 8.90
CA ARG A 116 -5.63 3.11 8.43
C ARG A 116 -6.56 1.91 8.54
N ALA A 117 -7.54 1.95 9.45
CA ALA A 117 -8.51 0.87 9.63
C ALA A 117 -9.57 0.83 8.53
N ILE A 118 -9.86 1.98 7.89
CA ILE A 118 -10.83 2.06 6.80
C ILE A 118 -10.10 1.74 5.48
N PRO A 119 -10.48 0.67 4.75
CA PRO A 119 -9.91 0.39 3.44
C PRO A 119 -10.08 1.57 2.49
N GLU A 120 -9.02 1.92 1.75
CA GLU A 120 -9.02 3.04 0.81
C GLU A 120 -10.13 2.97 -0.23
N PHE A 121 -10.49 1.75 -0.66
CA PHE A 121 -11.57 1.50 -1.61
C PHE A 121 -12.94 1.94 -1.06
N ILE A 122 -13.24 1.62 0.20
CA ILE A 122 -14.49 2.04 0.86
C ILE A 122 -14.53 3.56 1.00
N MET A 123 -13.40 4.15 1.39
CA MET A 123 -13.29 5.61 1.52
C MET A 123 -13.51 6.30 0.17
N ALA A 124 -12.94 5.77 -0.93
CA ALA A 124 -13.15 6.30 -2.27
C ALA A 124 -14.61 6.19 -2.69
N MET A 125 -15.29 5.06 -2.42
CA MET A 125 -16.72 4.89 -2.72
C MET A 125 -17.58 5.95 -2.03
N ILE A 126 -17.35 6.18 -0.73
CA ILE A 126 -18.08 7.20 0.03
C ILE A 126 -17.84 8.60 -0.56
N LEU A 127 -16.59 8.91 -0.90
CA LEU A 127 -16.24 10.19 -1.49
C LEU A 127 -16.79 10.37 -2.91
N VAL A 128 -16.81 9.32 -3.74
CA VAL A 128 -17.46 9.36 -5.06
C VAL A 128 -18.96 9.66 -4.94
N ILE A 129 -19.64 9.08 -3.95
CA ILE A 129 -21.05 9.38 -3.68
C ILE A 129 -21.22 10.82 -3.21
N ALA A 130 -20.31 11.34 -2.38
CA ALA A 130 -20.44 12.66 -1.77
C ALA A 130 -20.07 13.82 -2.71
N ILE A 131 -19.03 13.67 -3.52
CA ILE A 131 -18.48 14.75 -4.36
C ILE A 131 -18.51 14.47 -5.86
N GLY A 132 -18.95 13.27 -6.27
CA GLY A 132 -19.09 12.88 -7.68
C GLY A 132 -17.91 12.08 -8.21
N PHE A 133 -18.03 11.63 -9.48
CA PHE A 133 -16.97 10.88 -10.18
C PHE A 133 -15.80 11.79 -10.56
N GLY A 134 -14.60 11.20 -10.66
CA GLY A 134 -13.40 11.91 -11.13
C GLY A 134 -12.21 11.75 -10.18
N ALA A 135 -11.11 12.44 -10.47
CA ALA A 135 -9.83 12.30 -9.77
C ALA A 135 -9.87 12.72 -8.28
N MET A 136 -10.69 13.73 -7.93
CA MET A 136 -10.72 14.29 -6.56
C MET A 136 -11.06 13.27 -5.46
N PRO A 137 -12.12 12.43 -5.59
CA PRO A 137 -12.39 11.38 -4.60
C PRO A 137 -11.21 10.44 -4.40
N GLY A 138 -10.53 10.05 -5.48
CA GLY A 138 -9.36 9.20 -5.45
C GLY A 138 -8.18 9.83 -4.71
N ILE A 139 -7.88 11.09 -5.00
CA ILE A 139 -6.81 11.85 -4.35
C ILE A 139 -7.06 11.95 -2.83
N ILE A 140 -8.29 12.30 -2.42
CA ILE A 140 -8.64 12.45 -1.01
C ILE A 140 -8.63 11.11 -0.30
N ALA A 141 -9.19 10.05 -0.91
CA ALA A 141 -9.20 8.70 -0.31
C ALA A 141 -7.79 8.17 -0.09
N LEU A 142 -6.94 8.24 -1.14
CA LEU A 142 -5.53 7.86 -1.03
C LEU A 142 -4.80 8.70 0.01
N GLY A 143 -5.00 10.02 -0.03
CA GLY A 143 -4.34 10.95 0.88
C GLY A 143 -4.64 10.64 2.34
N LEU A 144 -5.90 10.47 2.69
CA LEU A 144 -6.32 10.21 4.07
C LEU A 144 -5.91 8.82 4.56
N HIS A 145 -6.13 7.77 3.75
CA HIS A 145 -5.73 6.42 4.12
C HIS A 145 -4.21 6.31 4.28
N THR A 146 -3.47 6.83 3.31
CA THR A 146 -2.01 6.79 3.29
C THR A 146 -1.39 7.65 4.40
N MET A 147 -2.02 8.79 4.76
CA MET A 147 -1.63 9.58 5.93
C MET A 147 -1.54 8.72 7.19
N GLY A 148 -2.51 7.83 7.42
CA GLY A 148 -2.49 6.92 8.57
C GLY A 148 -1.26 6.00 8.58
N PHE A 149 -0.80 5.51 7.42
CA PHE A 149 0.41 4.69 7.32
C PHE A 149 1.68 5.51 7.49
N LEU A 150 1.81 6.64 6.78
CA LEU A 150 2.98 7.49 6.86
C LEU A 150 3.16 8.08 8.25
N ALA A 151 2.09 8.53 8.90
CA ALA A 151 2.14 9.05 10.26
C ALA A 151 2.67 8.00 11.25
N LYS A 152 2.27 6.73 11.08
CA LYS A 152 2.83 5.63 11.88
C LYS A 152 4.32 5.41 11.59
N PHE A 153 4.72 5.35 10.32
CA PHE A 153 6.13 5.15 9.95
C PHE A 153 7.01 6.30 10.47
N TYR A 154 6.52 7.53 10.41
CA TYR A 154 7.25 8.69 10.93
C TYR A 154 7.35 8.64 12.45
N ALA A 155 6.27 8.30 13.15
CA ALA A 155 6.30 8.14 14.60
C ALA A 155 7.30 7.05 15.03
N GLU A 156 7.27 5.89 14.40
CA GLU A 156 8.21 4.80 14.65
C GLU A 156 9.66 5.21 14.36
N ALA A 157 9.92 5.88 13.24
CA ALA A 157 11.26 6.38 12.92
C ALA A 157 11.77 7.37 13.98
N ILE A 158 10.91 8.27 14.48
CA ILE A 158 11.22 9.23 15.52
C ILE A 158 11.47 8.55 16.88
N GLU A 159 10.71 7.51 17.20
CA GLU A 159 10.86 6.77 18.46
C GLU A 159 12.14 5.92 18.50
N HIS A 160 12.71 5.57 17.34
CA HIS A 160 13.93 4.74 17.23
C HIS A 160 15.22 5.52 16.97
N VAL A 161 15.20 6.85 17.06
CA VAL A 161 16.44 7.64 16.93
C VAL A 161 17.41 7.34 18.08
N SER A 162 18.72 7.38 17.77
CA SER A 162 19.75 7.23 18.81
C SER A 162 19.69 8.39 19.80
N GLU A 163 19.80 8.05 21.07
CA GLU A 163 19.81 9.06 22.16
C GLU A 163 21.13 9.80 22.26
N ASP A 164 22.24 9.23 21.83
CA ASP A 164 23.57 9.83 22.00
C ASP A 164 23.70 11.24 21.40
N PRO A 165 23.27 11.51 20.14
CA PRO A 165 23.31 12.87 19.60
C PRO A 165 22.34 13.84 20.31
N ILE A 166 21.22 13.32 20.84
CA ILE A 166 20.25 14.10 21.60
C ILE A 166 20.87 14.57 22.90
N GLN A 167 21.42 13.64 23.68
CA GLN A 167 22.07 13.94 24.97
C GLN A 167 23.29 14.85 24.81
N ALA A 168 24.05 14.71 23.72
CA ALA A 168 25.17 15.60 23.43
C ALA A 168 24.71 17.05 23.23
N LEU A 169 23.66 17.29 22.45
CA LEU A 169 23.11 18.62 22.23
C LEU A 169 22.47 19.22 23.49
N GLU A 170 21.74 18.41 24.26
CA GLU A 170 21.14 18.82 25.52
C GLU A 170 22.20 19.25 26.54
N SER A 171 23.32 18.52 26.61
CA SER A 171 24.45 18.84 27.47
C SER A 171 25.11 20.19 27.13
N MET A 172 25.02 20.61 25.86
CA MET A 172 25.47 21.92 25.38
C MET A 172 24.44 23.04 25.58
N GLY A 173 23.28 22.74 26.20
CA GLY A 173 22.21 23.69 26.44
C GLY A 173 21.33 24.01 25.21
N ALA A 174 21.29 23.11 24.24
CA ALA A 174 20.45 23.28 23.07
C ALA A 174 18.95 23.26 23.43
N SER A 175 18.16 24.11 22.77
CA SER A 175 16.71 24.12 22.90
C SER A 175 16.09 22.87 22.24
N LYS A 176 14.85 22.51 22.61
CA LYS A 176 14.12 21.37 22.02
C LYS A 176 14.07 21.43 20.49
N TRP A 177 13.87 22.61 19.91
CA TRP A 177 13.85 22.78 18.46
C TRP A 177 15.22 22.53 17.81
N GLN A 178 16.30 22.94 18.47
CA GLN A 178 17.65 22.63 18.00
C GLN A 178 17.95 21.14 18.06
N VAL A 179 17.56 20.46 19.14
CA VAL A 179 17.68 19.02 19.27
C VAL A 179 16.91 18.30 18.14
N ILE A 180 15.66 18.68 17.91
CA ILE A 180 14.86 18.10 16.81
C ILE A 180 15.54 18.33 15.46
N SER A 181 15.96 19.57 15.16
CA SER A 181 16.51 19.93 13.86
C SER A 181 17.88 19.32 13.58
N PHE A 182 18.75 19.20 14.58
CA PHE A 182 20.15 18.81 14.41
C PHE A 182 20.45 17.37 14.84
N ALA A 183 19.64 16.76 15.73
CA ALA A 183 19.81 15.38 16.13
C ALA A 183 18.76 14.44 15.52
N VAL A 184 17.47 14.77 15.61
CA VAL A 184 16.38 13.86 15.21
C VAL A 184 16.20 13.86 13.70
N VAL A 185 15.99 15.02 13.09
CA VAL A 185 15.68 15.14 11.65
C VAL A 185 16.73 14.48 10.76
N PRO A 186 18.06 14.69 10.93
CA PRO A 186 19.06 14.03 10.08
C PRO A 186 19.03 12.51 10.17
N GLN A 187 18.69 11.95 11.32
CA GLN A 187 18.62 10.50 11.50
C GLN A 187 17.39 9.88 10.80
N ILE A 188 16.26 10.61 10.73
CA ILE A 188 15.02 10.08 10.14
C ILE A 188 14.91 10.34 8.63
N ILE A 189 15.68 11.26 8.04
CA ILE A 189 15.60 11.60 6.60
C ILE A 189 15.73 10.38 5.69
N PRO A 190 16.68 9.44 5.85
CA PRO A 190 16.78 8.28 4.98
C PRO A 190 15.52 7.41 5.05
N SER A 191 15.01 7.14 6.25
CA SER A 191 13.77 6.39 6.46
C SER A 191 12.56 7.13 5.89
N PHE A 192 12.50 8.46 6.06
CA PHE A 192 11.45 9.31 5.51
C PHE A 192 11.40 9.19 3.97
N ILE A 193 12.53 9.35 3.29
CA ILE A 193 12.61 9.24 1.83
C ILE A 193 12.24 7.82 1.37
N GLY A 194 12.79 6.79 2.01
CA GLY A 194 12.50 5.39 1.69
C GLY A 194 11.02 5.05 1.83
N ASN A 195 10.39 5.47 2.92
CA ASN A 195 8.97 5.25 3.17
C ASN A 195 8.07 5.99 2.16
N ASN A 196 8.41 7.23 1.82
CA ASN A 196 7.63 8.01 0.85
C ASN A 196 7.70 7.42 -0.56
N LEU A 197 8.86 6.96 -1.01
CA LEU A 197 9.00 6.28 -2.29
C LEU A 197 8.26 4.93 -2.33
N TYR A 198 8.32 4.17 -1.25
CA TYR A 198 7.55 2.92 -1.11
C TYR A 198 6.05 3.17 -1.19
N ILE A 199 5.58 4.20 -0.50
CA ILE A 199 4.17 4.57 -0.48
C ILE A 199 3.71 5.10 -1.85
N LEU A 200 4.52 5.89 -2.56
CA LEU A 200 4.19 6.35 -3.90
C LEU A 200 3.97 5.17 -4.86
N ASP A 201 4.89 4.21 -4.85
CA ASP A 201 4.77 2.99 -5.66
C ASP A 201 3.51 2.19 -5.30
N ARG A 202 3.19 2.02 -4.01
CA ARG A 202 1.95 1.40 -3.55
C ARG A 202 0.72 2.19 -4.02
N ASN A 203 0.73 3.51 -3.91
CA ASN A 203 -0.40 4.35 -4.25
C ASN A 203 -0.73 4.35 -5.75
N ILE A 204 0.24 4.16 -6.63
CA ILE A 204 -0.02 4.01 -8.08
C ILE A 204 -0.84 2.74 -8.34
N ARG A 205 -0.52 1.64 -7.69
CA ARG A 205 -1.33 0.41 -7.77
C ARG A 205 -2.73 0.61 -7.20
N MET A 206 -2.84 1.29 -6.06
CA MET A 206 -4.13 1.58 -5.42
C MET A 206 -4.98 2.55 -6.26
N ALA A 207 -4.40 3.59 -6.87
CA ALA A 207 -5.10 4.50 -7.77
C ALA A 207 -5.75 3.75 -8.94
N THR A 208 -5.08 2.73 -9.50
CA THR A 208 -5.67 1.86 -10.51
C THR A 208 -6.94 1.16 -9.99
N MET A 209 -6.91 0.65 -8.76
CA MET A 209 -8.07 0.00 -8.14
C MET A 209 -9.19 0.98 -7.83
N LEU A 210 -8.87 2.20 -7.39
CA LEU A 210 -9.87 3.24 -7.10
C LEU A 210 -10.59 3.72 -8.36
N GLY A 211 -9.94 3.67 -9.52
CA GLY A 211 -10.58 3.93 -10.80
C GLY A 211 -11.79 3.05 -11.08
N ILE A 212 -11.80 1.79 -10.60
CA ILE A 212 -12.92 0.86 -10.74
C ILE A 212 -14.19 1.39 -10.07
N VAL A 213 -14.07 2.15 -8.99
CA VAL A 213 -15.22 2.77 -8.29
C VAL A 213 -15.54 4.18 -8.75
N GLY A 214 -14.91 4.64 -9.82
CA GLY A 214 -15.21 5.93 -10.43
C GLY A 214 -14.29 7.07 -10.00
N ALA A 215 -13.13 6.78 -9.42
CA ALA A 215 -12.11 7.77 -9.09
C ALA A 215 -11.23 8.20 -10.29
N GLY A 216 -11.64 7.89 -11.53
CA GLY A 216 -10.92 8.26 -12.74
C GLY A 216 -9.78 7.31 -13.14
N GLY A 217 -9.01 7.72 -14.15
CA GLY A 217 -7.83 7.01 -14.61
C GLY A 217 -8.07 5.69 -15.32
N ILE A 218 -7.01 4.90 -15.47
CA ILE A 218 -7.02 3.65 -16.24
C ILE A 218 -7.91 2.56 -15.63
N GLY A 219 -8.16 2.61 -14.32
CA GLY A 219 -9.06 1.68 -13.64
C GLY A 219 -10.50 1.81 -14.10
N TYR A 220 -10.96 3.01 -14.42
CA TYR A 220 -12.29 3.24 -15.01
C TYR A 220 -12.40 2.65 -16.42
N GLU A 221 -11.35 2.82 -17.24
CA GLU A 221 -11.26 2.20 -18.57
C GLU A 221 -11.30 0.67 -18.47
N LEU A 222 -10.56 0.10 -17.51
CA LEU A 222 -10.54 -1.33 -17.27
C LEU A 222 -11.93 -1.87 -16.92
N GLN A 223 -12.62 -1.22 -15.99
CA GLN A 223 -13.97 -1.62 -15.59
C GLN A 223 -14.97 -1.49 -16.75
N SER A 224 -14.87 -0.41 -17.51
CA SER A 224 -15.74 -0.18 -18.69
C SER A 224 -15.55 -1.26 -19.74
N ALA A 225 -14.30 -1.60 -20.07
CA ALA A 225 -13.96 -2.67 -21.01
C ALA A 225 -14.46 -4.04 -20.53
N PHE A 226 -14.35 -4.35 -19.22
CA PHE A 226 -14.89 -5.57 -18.62
C PHE A 226 -16.42 -5.63 -18.74
N ARG A 227 -17.13 -4.56 -18.41
CA ARG A 227 -18.59 -4.53 -18.48
C ARG A 227 -19.12 -4.66 -19.91
N MET A 228 -18.33 -4.21 -20.89
CA MET A 228 -18.66 -4.32 -22.32
C MET A 228 -18.17 -5.62 -22.97
N PHE A 229 -17.57 -6.55 -22.18
CA PHE A 229 -16.98 -7.82 -22.66
C PHE A 229 -15.90 -7.63 -23.74
N GLN A 230 -15.20 -6.49 -23.73
CA GLN A 230 -14.12 -6.17 -24.66
C GLN A 230 -12.79 -6.78 -24.16
N TYR A 231 -12.69 -8.10 -24.14
CA TYR A 231 -11.53 -8.82 -23.59
C TYR A 231 -10.19 -8.45 -24.26
N PRO A 232 -10.07 -8.22 -25.58
CA PRO A 232 -8.84 -7.74 -26.20
C PRO A 232 -8.41 -6.36 -25.68
N ARG A 233 -9.38 -5.47 -25.36
CA ARG A 233 -9.11 -4.17 -24.75
C ARG A 233 -8.64 -4.31 -23.31
N VAL A 234 -9.25 -5.21 -22.54
CA VAL A 234 -8.83 -5.53 -21.17
C VAL A 234 -7.37 -5.98 -21.13
N SER A 235 -6.95 -6.86 -22.06
CA SER A 235 -5.55 -7.31 -22.09
C SER A 235 -4.58 -6.18 -22.41
N ALA A 236 -4.92 -5.28 -23.35
CA ALA A 236 -4.09 -4.10 -23.64
C ALA A 236 -3.95 -3.18 -22.42
N ILE A 237 -5.04 -2.95 -21.68
CA ILE A 237 -5.04 -2.14 -20.45
C ILE A 237 -4.15 -2.78 -19.38
N ILE A 238 -4.27 -4.10 -19.16
CA ILE A 238 -3.45 -4.84 -18.19
C ILE A 238 -1.95 -4.73 -18.54
N ILE A 239 -1.59 -4.85 -19.82
CA ILE A 239 -0.20 -4.69 -20.26
C ILE A 239 0.32 -3.28 -19.97
N VAL A 240 -0.47 -2.24 -20.25
CA VAL A 240 -0.10 -0.86 -19.96
C VAL A 240 0.11 -0.63 -18.48
N ILE A 241 -0.82 -1.11 -17.63
CA ILE A 241 -0.69 -1.03 -16.18
C ILE A 241 0.58 -1.73 -15.70
N PHE A 242 0.82 -2.97 -16.16
CA PHE A 242 1.99 -3.75 -15.78
C PHE A 242 3.30 -3.06 -16.14
N ILE A 243 3.43 -2.59 -17.38
CA ILE A 243 4.66 -1.91 -17.85
C ILE A 243 4.89 -0.63 -17.05
N THR A 244 3.85 0.16 -16.81
CA THR A 244 3.98 1.42 -16.05
C THR A 244 4.39 1.17 -14.62
N ILE A 245 3.75 0.22 -13.91
CA ILE A 245 4.10 -0.14 -12.53
C ILE A 245 5.54 -0.66 -12.49
N PHE A 246 5.94 -1.53 -13.41
CA PHE A 246 7.29 -2.09 -13.49
C PHE A 246 8.35 -1.00 -13.66
N VAL A 247 8.12 -0.03 -14.55
CA VAL A 247 9.04 1.09 -14.78
C VAL A 247 9.16 1.96 -13.53
N ILE A 248 8.04 2.27 -12.88
CA ILE A 248 8.03 3.11 -11.68
C ILE A 248 8.72 2.38 -10.51
N ASP A 249 8.49 1.09 -10.33
CA ASP A 249 9.16 0.29 -9.28
C ASP A 249 10.69 0.26 -9.52
N MET A 250 11.14 0.08 -10.76
CA MET A 250 12.58 0.18 -11.10
C MET A 250 13.18 1.55 -10.72
N ILE A 251 12.49 2.64 -11.07
CA ILE A 251 12.95 4.01 -10.76
C ILE A 251 12.99 4.21 -9.24
N SER A 252 11.91 3.84 -8.54
CA SER A 252 11.81 3.95 -7.09
C SER A 252 12.88 3.13 -6.36
N SER A 253 13.13 1.91 -6.83
CA SER A 253 14.17 1.03 -6.29
C SER A 253 15.58 1.60 -6.49
N TRP A 254 15.86 2.15 -7.70
CA TRP A 254 17.13 2.79 -7.99
C TRP A 254 17.37 4.04 -7.13
N ILE A 255 16.36 4.87 -6.90
CA ILE A 255 16.46 6.04 -6.00
C ILE A 255 16.74 5.57 -4.58
N ARG A 256 15.97 4.59 -4.07
CA ARG A 256 16.17 4.03 -2.71
C ARG A 256 17.58 3.53 -2.48
N SER A 257 18.16 2.78 -3.44
CA SER A 257 19.51 2.24 -3.31
C SER A 257 20.62 3.29 -3.22
N LYS A 258 20.32 4.57 -3.52
CA LYS A 258 21.26 5.67 -3.38
C LYS A 258 21.09 6.50 -2.10
N VAL A 259 19.96 6.37 -1.45
CA VAL A 259 19.58 7.20 -0.28
C VAL A 259 19.60 6.40 1.02
N VAL A 260 19.29 5.12 0.94
CA VAL A 260 19.28 4.15 2.04
C VAL A 260 20.40 3.15 1.83
#